data_52db1981dee53927518774522add3cd6
#
_entry.id   52db1981dee53927518774522add3cd6
#
_cell.length_a   1.000
_cell.length_b   1.000
_cell.length_c   1.000
_cell.angle_alpha   90.00
_cell.angle_beta   90.00
_cell.angle_gamma   90.00
#
_symmetry.space_group_name_H-M   'P 1'
#
loop_
_entity.id
_entity.type
_entity.pdbx_description
1 polymer ?
#
loop_
_entity_poly.entity_id
_entity_poly.type
_entity_poly.pdbx_seq_one_letter_code
_entity_poly.pdbx_strand_id
1 'polypeptide(L)'
;MDRDALHALVEDLKRTPARVAALMSRIPPGEATRKPRPDAFSARENVHHLRDIEAEGYGMRLLRLLGEPDPVLKDLDGDVLARERRYNERPHESALEEFSRLRAANVERLLRLSPEDLDRKGSWENVGPVTLGKVLEMWRDHDRGHVDEIAFLAGELPAEPKHNL
;
A
#
# COMPACT_ATOMS: atom_id res chain seq x y z
N MET A 1 -3.08 -20.06 2.93
CA MET A 1 -4.27 -19.29 2.46
C MET A 1 -4.97 -20.12 1.42
N ASP A 2 -6.28 -20.35 1.54
CA ASP A 2 -7.07 -21.04 0.51
C ASP A 2 -7.50 -20.06 -0.62
N ARG A 3 -8.17 -20.61 -1.65
CA ARG A 3 -8.57 -19.85 -2.83
C ARG A 3 -9.58 -18.75 -2.54
N ASP A 4 -10.50 -18.99 -1.62
CA ASP A 4 -11.54 -18.02 -1.27
C ASP A 4 -10.94 -16.85 -0.48
N ALA A 5 -10.02 -17.14 0.44
CA ALA A 5 -9.28 -16.13 1.17
C ALA A 5 -8.38 -15.28 0.25
N LEU A 6 -7.73 -15.91 -0.73
CA LEU A 6 -6.95 -15.18 -1.74
C LEU A 6 -7.86 -14.26 -2.56
N HIS A 7 -9.00 -14.78 -3.04
CA HIS A 7 -9.95 -13.98 -3.81
C HIS A 7 -10.47 -12.77 -3.00
N ALA A 8 -10.83 -12.98 -1.73
CA ALA A 8 -11.27 -11.90 -0.85
C ALA A 8 -10.17 -10.84 -0.64
N LEU A 9 -8.93 -11.28 -0.45
CA LEU A 9 -7.77 -10.39 -0.31
C LEU A 9 -7.55 -9.55 -1.58
N VAL A 10 -7.61 -10.18 -2.74
CA VAL A 10 -7.44 -9.48 -4.03
C VAL A 10 -8.55 -8.45 -4.27
N GLU A 11 -9.79 -8.78 -3.91
CA GLU A 11 -10.91 -7.82 -3.99
C GLU A 11 -10.75 -6.65 -3.01
N ASP A 12 -10.18 -6.86 -1.82
CA ASP A 12 -9.83 -5.77 -0.90
C ASP A 12 -8.80 -4.84 -1.55
N LEU A 13 -7.68 -5.38 -2.02
CA LEU A 13 -6.62 -4.62 -2.68
C LEU A 13 -7.14 -3.83 -3.90
N LYS A 14 -7.99 -4.45 -4.71
CA LYS A 14 -8.61 -3.85 -5.90
C LYS A 14 -9.44 -2.61 -5.56
N ARG A 15 -10.10 -2.59 -4.41
CA ARG A 15 -10.97 -1.49 -3.97
C ARG A 15 -10.21 -0.30 -3.39
N THR A 16 -8.99 -0.50 -2.93
CA THR A 16 -8.20 0.53 -2.24
C THR A 16 -8.09 1.85 -3.02
N PRO A 17 -7.72 1.89 -4.32
CA PRO A 17 -7.57 3.17 -5.02
C PRO A 17 -8.87 3.97 -5.09
N ALA A 18 -10.00 3.32 -5.37
CA ALA A 18 -11.30 3.98 -5.42
C ALA A 18 -11.72 4.51 -4.03
N ARG A 19 -11.42 3.76 -2.96
CA ARG A 19 -11.68 4.21 -1.59
C ARG A 19 -10.82 5.42 -1.23
N VAL A 20 -9.54 5.40 -1.55
CA VAL A 20 -8.62 6.55 -1.35
C VAL A 20 -9.14 7.77 -2.12
N ALA A 21 -9.52 7.63 -3.39
CA ALA A 21 -10.07 8.71 -4.20
C ALA A 21 -11.33 9.33 -3.56
N ALA A 22 -12.25 8.50 -3.09
CA ALA A 22 -13.46 8.94 -2.43
C ALA A 22 -13.17 9.71 -1.12
N LEU A 23 -12.20 9.25 -0.32
CA LEU A 23 -11.77 9.93 0.89
C LEU A 23 -11.09 11.26 0.60
N MET A 24 -10.17 11.29 -0.36
CA MET A 24 -9.46 12.51 -0.77
C MET A 24 -10.42 13.59 -1.28
N SER A 25 -11.50 13.22 -1.97
CA SER A 25 -12.51 14.18 -2.46
C SER A 25 -13.26 14.88 -1.34
N ARG A 26 -13.24 14.37 -0.11
CA ARG A 26 -13.90 14.95 1.08
C ARG A 26 -12.97 15.88 1.86
N ILE A 27 -11.67 15.82 1.60
CA ILE A 27 -10.67 16.67 2.26
C ILE A 27 -10.57 18.00 1.51
N PRO A 28 -10.81 19.15 2.16
CA PRO A 28 -10.62 20.44 1.50
C PRO A 28 -9.19 20.58 0.96
N PRO A 29 -8.98 21.17 -0.22
CA PRO A 29 -7.64 21.26 -0.85
C PRO A 29 -6.56 21.85 0.05
N GLY A 30 -6.89 22.84 0.88
CA GLY A 30 -5.95 23.44 1.83
C GLY A 30 -5.58 22.55 3.02
N GLU A 31 -6.39 21.51 3.31
CA GLU A 31 -6.18 20.59 4.43
C GLU A 31 -5.38 19.32 4.03
N ALA A 32 -5.27 19.03 2.74
CA ALA A 32 -4.63 17.80 2.25
C ALA A 32 -3.14 17.68 2.65
N THR A 33 -2.49 18.81 2.95
CA THR A 33 -1.07 18.87 3.37
C THR A 33 -0.91 18.96 4.88
N ARG A 34 -2.01 19.07 5.65
CA ARG A 34 -1.95 19.19 7.10
C ARG A 34 -1.65 17.83 7.74
N LYS A 35 -0.61 17.79 8.55
CA LYS A 35 -0.27 16.61 9.35
C LYS A 35 -1.06 16.64 10.67
N PRO A 36 -1.63 15.51 11.12
CA PRO A 36 -2.30 15.45 12.43
C PRO A 36 -1.29 15.61 13.57
N ARG A 37 -0.07 15.12 13.38
CA ARG A 37 1.10 15.30 14.26
C ARG A 37 2.39 15.28 13.44
N PRO A 38 3.53 15.75 13.96
CA PRO A 38 4.77 15.93 13.18
C PRO A 38 5.32 14.66 12.53
N ASP A 39 5.12 13.51 13.16
CA ASP A 39 5.60 12.18 12.77
C ASP A 39 4.56 11.37 11.97
N ALA A 40 3.40 11.94 11.69
CA ALA A 40 2.39 11.29 10.86
C ALA A 40 2.39 11.83 9.42
N PHE A 41 1.83 11.06 8.51
CA PHE A 41 1.60 11.53 7.15
C PHE A 41 0.37 12.45 7.07
N SER A 42 0.45 13.44 6.20
CA SER A 42 -0.74 14.14 5.71
C SER A 42 -1.53 13.24 4.75
N ALA A 43 -2.75 13.63 4.40
CA ALA A 43 -3.52 12.89 3.40
C ALA A 43 -2.80 12.83 2.04
N ARG A 44 -2.14 13.91 1.64
CA ARG A 44 -1.33 13.97 0.42
C ARG A 44 -0.12 13.03 0.47
N GLU A 45 0.60 13.00 1.58
CA GLU A 45 1.74 12.11 1.78
C GLU A 45 1.32 10.64 1.74
N ASN A 46 0.17 10.29 2.32
CA ASN A 46 -0.40 8.94 2.24
C ASN A 46 -0.63 8.49 0.80
N VAL A 47 -1.17 9.34 -0.07
CA VAL A 47 -1.39 9.00 -1.49
C VAL A 47 -0.07 8.74 -2.21
N HIS A 48 0.93 9.59 -2.02
CA HIS A 48 2.25 9.39 -2.63
C HIS A 48 2.94 8.15 -2.10
N HIS A 49 2.82 7.88 -0.78
CA HIS A 49 3.37 6.69 -0.16
C HIS A 49 2.72 5.43 -0.74
N LEU A 50 1.40 5.35 -0.80
CA LEU A 50 0.69 4.21 -1.41
C LEU A 50 1.13 3.97 -2.85
N ARG A 51 1.32 5.02 -3.67
CA ARG A 51 1.81 4.90 -5.03
C ARG A 51 3.22 4.31 -5.09
N ASP A 52 4.15 4.81 -4.26
CA ASP A 52 5.55 4.37 -4.27
C ASP A 52 5.71 2.95 -3.74
N ILE A 53 4.98 2.61 -2.68
CA ILE A 53 4.97 1.26 -2.12
C ILE A 53 4.27 0.27 -3.07
N GLU A 54 3.29 0.71 -3.85
CA GLU A 54 2.72 -0.10 -4.93
C GLU A 54 3.75 -0.43 -6.01
N ALA A 55 4.52 0.58 -6.46
CA ALA A 55 5.47 0.44 -7.55
C ALA A 55 6.75 -0.32 -7.12
N GLU A 56 7.39 0.16 -6.06
CA GLU A 56 8.74 -0.22 -5.67
C GLU A 56 8.77 -1.19 -4.48
N GLY A 57 7.69 -1.21 -3.69
CA GLY A 57 7.51 -2.09 -2.55
C GLY A 57 6.82 -3.40 -2.92
N TYR A 58 5.52 -3.50 -2.65
CA TYR A 58 4.77 -4.75 -2.81
C TYR A 58 4.70 -5.24 -4.25
N GLY A 59 4.53 -4.36 -5.22
CA GLY A 59 4.52 -4.74 -6.64
C GLY A 59 5.84 -5.38 -7.07
N MET A 60 6.97 -4.81 -6.64
CA MET A 60 8.30 -5.38 -6.93
C MET A 60 8.52 -6.69 -6.17
N ARG A 61 8.10 -6.78 -4.90
CA ARG A 61 8.21 -8.02 -4.10
C ARG A 61 7.41 -9.16 -4.73
N LEU A 62 6.20 -8.88 -5.22
CA LEU A 62 5.39 -9.83 -5.98
C LEU A 62 6.15 -10.37 -7.20
N LEU A 63 6.69 -9.48 -8.02
CA LEU A 63 7.43 -9.88 -9.24
C LEU A 63 8.65 -10.73 -8.92
N ARG A 64 9.41 -10.38 -7.88
CA ARG A 64 10.60 -11.12 -7.48
C ARG A 64 10.27 -12.50 -6.92
N LEU A 65 9.24 -12.60 -6.05
CA LEU A 65 8.79 -13.89 -5.52
C LEU A 65 8.25 -14.83 -6.61
N LEU A 66 7.67 -14.28 -7.68
CA LEU A 66 7.21 -15.09 -8.81
C LEU A 66 8.33 -15.48 -9.77
N GLY A 67 9.33 -14.61 -9.96
CA GLY A 67 10.37 -14.77 -10.98
C GLY A 67 11.69 -15.37 -10.49
N GLU A 68 11.99 -15.31 -9.19
CA GLU A 68 13.28 -15.69 -8.65
C GLU A 68 13.13 -16.82 -7.59
N PRO A 69 14.11 -17.72 -7.47
CA PRO A 69 14.17 -18.66 -6.36
C PRO A 69 14.71 -17.94 -5.11
N ASP A 70 13.93 -17.94 -4.03
CA ASP A 70 14.31 -17.43 -2.70
C ASP A 70 14.95 -16.01 -2.71
N PRO A 71 14.26 -14.98 -3.28
CA PRO A 71 14.81 -13.64 -3.41
C PRO A 71 14.98 -12.93 -2.06
N VAL A 72 15.99 -12.05 -1.97
CA VAL A 72 16.11 -11.09 -0.86
C VAL A 72 15.30 -9.84 -1.20
N LEU A 73 14.16 -9.66 -0.56
CA LEU A 73 13.25 -8.54 -0.78
C LEU A 73 13.73 -7.31 0.00
N LYS A 74 13.83 -6.18 -0.70
CA LYS A 74 14.24 -4.93 -0.09
C LYS A 74 13.14 -4.34 0.79
N ASP A 75 13.58 -3.77 1.91
CA ASP A 75 12.74 -2.90 2.72
C ASP A 75 12.77 -1.45 2.17
N LEU A 76 11.70 -0.72 2.41
CA LEU A 76 11.57 0.69 2.00
C LEU A 76 11.13 1.51 3.21
N ASP A 77 11.95 2.48 3.57
CA ASP A 77 11.63 3.43 4.62
C ASP A 77 10.71 4.53 4.05
N GLY A 78 9.43 4.47 4.42
CA GLY A 78 8.40 5.39 3.94
C GLY A 78 8.65 6.84 4.35
N ASP A 79 9.20 7.08 5.54
CA ASP A 79 9.51 8.43 6.04
C ASP A 79 10.69 9.04 5.27
N VAL A 80 11.70 8.23 4.96
CA VAL A 80 12.82 8.66 4.12
C VAL A 80 12.32 9.02 2.73
N LEU A 81 11.51 8.16 2.10
CA LEU A 81 10.94 8.42 0.79
C LEU A 81 10.08 9.70 0.76
N ALA A 82 9.23 9.87 1.78
CA ALA A 82 8.36 11.06 1.87
C ALA A 82 9.16 12.36 1.92
N ARG A 83 10.24 12.36 2.71
CA ARG A 83 11.12 13.51 2.86
C ARG A 83 11.94 13.78 1.58
N GLU A 84 12.61 12.76 1.05
CA GLU A 84 13.47 12.90 -0.12
C GLU A 84 12.70 13.26 -1.38
N ARG A 85 11.50 12.69 -1.55
CA ARG A 85 10.63 12.93 -2.71
C ARG A 85 9.70 14.11 -2.50
N ARG A 86 9.73 14.75 -1.32
CA ARG A 86 8.95 15.95 -0.98
C ARG A 86 7.46 15.75 -1.25
N TYR A 87 6.89 14.65 -0.74
CA TYR A 87 5.51 14.25 -1.04
C TYR A 87 4.49 15.36 -0.79
N ASN A 88 4.67 16.10 0.31
CA ASN A 88 3.70 17.14 0.71
C ASN A 88 3.71 18.38 -0.20
N GLU A 89 4.73 18.52 -1.06
CA GLU A 89 4.88 19.63 -2.00
C GLU A 89 4.39 19.30 -3.40
N ARG A 90 4.02 18.05 -3.66
CA ARG A 90 3.62 17.55 -4.99
C ARG A 90 2.10 17.33 -5.04
N PRO A 91 1.41 17.70 -6.14
CA PRO A 91 0.01 17.39 -6.33
C PRO A 91 -0.24 15.87 -6.17
N HIS A 92 -1.34 15.49 -5.52
CA HIS A 92 -1.64 14.08 -5.27
C HIS A 92 -2.47 13.42 -6.37
N GLU A 93 -3.09 14.20 -7.26
CA GLU A 93 -3.99 13.72 -8.28
C GLU A 93 -3.30 12.75 -9.24
N SER A 94 -2.14 13.14 -9.76
CA SER A 94 -1.34 12.27 -10.65
C SER A 94 -0.80 11.03 -9.94
N ALA A 95 -0.46 11.15 -8.65
CA ALA A 95 -0.02 10.01 -7.85
C ALA A 95 -1.17 9.02 -7.64
N LEU A 96 -2.39 9.50 -7.43
CA LEU A 96 -3.59 8.67 -7.28
C LEU A 96 -3.95 7.94 -8.59
N GLU A 97 -3.86 8.64 -9.73
CA GLU A 97 -4.04 8.02 -11.05
C GLU A 97 -3.01 6.92 -11.30
N GLU A 98 -1.72 7.20 -11.01
CA GLU A 98 -0.65 6.22 -11.15
C GLU A 98 -0.83 5.03 -10.21
N PHE A 99 -1.18 5.27 -8.95
CA PHE A 99 -1.51 4.21 -7.98
C PHE A 99 -2.62 3.29 -8.52
N SER A 100 -3.70 3.88 -9.03
CA SER A 100 -4.83 3.13 -9.59
C SER A 100 -4.40 2.24 -10.77
N ARG A 101 -3.57 2.78 -11.67
CA ARG A 101 -3.05 2.06 -12.83
C ARG A 101 -2.11 0.92 -12.43
N LEU A 102 -1.20 1.16 -11.49
CA LEU A 102 -0.26 0.15 -10.99
C LEU A 102 -1.01 -0.96 -10.26
N ARG A 103 -1.97 -0.61 -9.41
CA ARG A 103 -2.83 -1.56 -8.70
C ARG A 103 -3.60 -2.46 -9.67
N ALA A 104 -4.19 -1.90 -10.72
CA ALA A 104 -4.90 -2.69 -11.73
C ALA A 104 -3.98 -3.74 -12.36
N ALA A 105 -2.76 -3.35 -12.74
CA ALA A 105 -1.78 -4.28 -13.31
C ALA A 105 -1.33 -5.35 -12.31
N ASN A 106 -1.19 -5.01 -11.03
CA ASN A 106 -0.85 -5.99 -9.99
C ASN A 106 -2.02 -6.94 -9.69
N VAL A 107 -3.25 -6.43 -9.62
CA VAL A 107 -4.46 -7.25 -9.46
C VAL A 107 -4.59 -8.27 -10.59
N GLU A 108 -4.32 -7.91 -11.85
CA GLU A 108 -4.30 -8.86 -12.96
C GLU A 108 -3.29 -10.00 -12.74
N ARG A 109 -2.13 -9.72 -12.15
CA ARG A 109 -1.14 -10.75 -11.80
C ARG A 109 -1.64 -11.65 -10.67
N LEU A 110 -2.21 -11.04 -9.60
CA LEU A 110 -2.73 -11.75 -8.44
C LEU A 110 -3.87 -12.71 -8.81
N LEU A 111 -4.75 -12.33 -9.75
CA LEU A 111 -5.84 -13.17 -10.24
C LEU A 111 -5.37 -14.42 -11.00
N ARG A 112 -4.10 -14.46 -11.43
CA ARG A 112 -3.50 -15.63 -12.12
C ARG A 112 -2.76 -16.57 -11.18
N LEU A 113 -2.65 -16.23 -9.89
CA LEU A 113 -1.92 -17.05 -8.91
C LEU A 113 -2.66 -18.38 -8.69
N SER A 114 -1.87 -19.44 -8.61
CA SER A 114 -2.32 -20.74 -8.08
C SER A 114 -2.10 -20.81 -6.56
N PRO A 115 -2.77 -21.72 -5.85
CA PRO A 115 -2.49 -21.92 -4.43
C PRO A 115 -1.03 -22.24 -4.11
N GLU A 116 -0.35 -22.95 -5.01
CA GLU A 116 1.07 -23.34 -4.88
C GLU A 116 2.01 -22.13 -4.96
N ASP A 117 1.63 -21.07 -5.69
CA ASP A 117 2.42 -19.85 -5.76
C ASP A 117 2.52 -19.15 -4.40
N LEU A 118 1.50 -19.32 -3.54
CA LEU A 118 1.47 -18.68 -2.21
C LEU A 118 2.56 -19.21 -1.27
N ASP A 119 3.10 -20.39 -1.55
CA ASP A 119 4.17 -21.04 -0.77
C ASP A 119 5.57 -20.62 -1.26
N ARG A 120 5.68 -19.82 -2.31
CA ARG A 120 6.97 -19.28 -2.78
C ARG A 120 7.63 -18.48 -1.69
N LYS A 121 8.90 -18.77 -1.43
CA LYS A 121 9.68 -18.24 -0.32
C LYS A 121 10.59 -17.11 -0.76
N GLY A 122 10.92 -16.25 0.21
CA GLY A 122 11.94 -15.23 0.10
C GLY A 122 12.33 -14.75 1.49
N SER A 123 13.34 -13.90 1.55
CA SER A 123 13.76 -13.21 2.77
C SER A 123 13.54 -11.72 2.60
N TRP A 124 12.80 -11.10 3.52
CA TRP A 124 12.58 -9.64 3.50
C TRP A 124 13.50 -8.98 4.53
N GLU A 125 14.25 -7.98 4.10
CA GLU A 125 15.12 -7.18 4.98
C GLU A 125 14.31 -6.66 6.18
N ASN A 126 14.87 -6.72 7.38
CA ASN A 126 14.26 -6.33 8.65
C ASN A 126 13.02 -7.12 9.11
N VAL A 127 12.47 -8.02 8.27
CA VAL A 127 11.31 -8.88 8.61
C VAL A 127 11.72 -10.34 8.76
N GLY A 128 12.64 -10.82 7.90
CA GLY A 128 13.09 -12.20 7.88
C GLY A 128 12.40 -13.06 6.81
N PRO A 129 12.37 -14.40 6.99
CA PRO A 129 11.76 -15.31 6.03
C PRO A 129 10.26 -15.05 5.84
N VAL A 130 9.82 -15.00 4.60
CA VAL A 130 8.41 -14.80 4.22
C VAL A 130 7.98 -15.75 3.11
N THR A 131 6.68 -15.96 3.00
CA THR A 131 6.07 -16.56 1.81
C THR A 131 5.31 -15.50 1.01
N LEU A 132 4.99 -15.78 -0.25
CA LEU A 132 4.15 -14.88 -1.04
C LEU A 132 2.81 -14.64 -0.37
N GLY A 133 2.17 -15.69 0.15
CA GLY A 133 0.90 -15.55 0.88
C GLY A 133 1.01 -14.57 2.06
N LYS A 134 2.13 -14.63 2.82
CA LYS A 134 2.36 -13.69 3.93
C LYS A 134 2.58 -12.26 3.45
N VAL A 135 3.33 -12.08 2.35
CA VAL A 135 3.55 -10.76 1.75
C VAL A 135 2.23 -10.13 1.29
N LEU A 136 1.30 -10.92 0.73
CA LEU A 136 -0.01 -10.43 0.31
C LEU A 136 -0.88 -10.00 1.50
N GLU A 137 -0.85 -10.75 2.62
CA GLU A 137 -1.52 -10.33 3.86
C GLU A 137 -0.97 -9.01 4.38
N MET A 138 0.35 -8.87 4.44
CA MET A 138 1.02 -7.63 4.86
C MET A 138 0.67 -6.46 3.93
N TRP A 139 0.56 -6.70 2.62
CA TRP A 139 0.15 -5.67 1.66
C TRP A 139 -1.26 -5.15 1.94
N ARG A 140 -2.23 -6.06 2.11
CA ARG A 140 -3.61 -5.70 2.46
C ARG A 140 -3.66 -4.91 3.78
N ASP A 141 -2.94 -5.36 4.79
CA ASP A 141 -2.97 -4.74 6.12
C ASP A 141 -2.29 -3.36 6.09
N HIS A 142 -1.21 -3.19 5.33
CA HIS A 142 -0.58 -1.90 5.05
C HIS A 142 -1.56 -0.92 4.37
N ASP A 143 -2.25 -1.36 3.31
CA ASP A 143 -3.24 -0.55 2.63
C ASP A 143 -4.36 -0.09 3.56
N ARG A 144 -4.88 -1.01 4.37
CA ARG A 144 -5.93 -0.70 5.36
C ARG A 144 -5.47 0.37 6.34
N GLY A 145 -4.25 0.26 6.84
CA GLY A 145 -3.68 1.26 7.73
C GLY A 145 -3.71 2.67 7.12
N HIS A 146 -3.21 2.82 5.90
CA HIS A 146 -3.19 4.11 5.21
C HIS A 146 -4.58 4.61 4.79
N VAL A 147 -5.51 3.71 4.44
CA VAL A 147 -6.92 4.07 4.20
C VAL A 147 -7.56 4.62 5.48
N ASP A 148 -7.29 4.00 6.63
CA ASP A 148 -7.82 4.44 7.93
C ASP A 148 -7.24 5.80 8.34
N GLU A 149 -5.94 6.07 8.08
CA GLU A 149 -5.35 7.40 8.27
C GLU A 149 -6.04 8.47 7.43
N ILE A 150 -6.23 8.20 6.15
CA ILE A 150 -6.93 9.15 5.26
C ILE A 150 -8.39 9.32 5.70
N ALA A 151 -9.07 8.24 6.13
CA ALA A 151 -10.43 8.29 6.64
C ALA A 151 -10.55 9.14 7.92
N PHE A 152 -9.58 9.06 8.81
CA PHE A 152 -9.48 9.93 9.97
C PHE A 152 -9.33 11.41 9.55
N LEU A 153 -8.41 11.70 8.62
CA LEU A 153 -8.17 13.05 8.10
C LEU A 153 -9.37 13.60 7.33
N ALA A 154 -10.18 12.74 6.72
CA ALA A 154 -11.44 13.08 6.05
C ALA A 154 -12.64 13.22 7.03
N GLY A 155 -12.43 13.01 8.32
CA GLY A 155 -13.47 13.11 9.34
C GLY A 155 -14.46 11.93 9.38
N GLU A 156 -14.11 10.78 8.78
CA GLU A 156 -14.95 9.58 8.87
C GLU A 156 -14.69 8.78 10.16
N LEU A 157 -13.48 8.85 10.72
CA LEU A 157 -13.12 8.16 11.95
C LEU A 157 -12.99 9.16 13.10
N PRO A 158 -13.53 8.84 14.30
CA PRO A 158 -13.51 9.74 15.45
C PRO A 158 -12.16 9.88 16.13
N ALA A 159 -11.23 8.96 15.88
CA ALA A 159 -9.90 8.94 16.44
C ALA A 159 -8.89 8.45 15.43
N GLU A 160 -7.64 8.91 15.59
CA GLU A 160 -6.52 8.48 14.77
C GLU A 160 -6.29 6.96 14.95
N PRO A 161 -6.16 6.19 13.85
CA PRO A 161 -5.89 4.76 13.96
C PRO A 161 -4.53 4.50 14.62
N LYS A 162 -4.46 3.47 15.46
CA LYS A 162 -3.19 3.02 16.02
C LYS A 162 -2.52 2.12 14.98
N HIS A 163 -1.39 2.56 14.44
CA HIS A 163 -0.55 1.67 13.65
C HIS A 163 0.16 0.68 14.58
N ASN A 164 -0.15 -0.59 14.44
CA ASN A 164 0.73 -1.67 14.86
C ASN A 164 1.64 -1.98 13.66
N LEU A 165 2.69 -1.18 13.47
CA LEU A 165 3.81 -1.51 12.60
C LEU A 165 4.66 -2.60 13.22
#